data_2796d51bb97014cfa502b18008778086
#
_entry.id   2796d51bb97014cfa502b18008778086
#
_cell.length_a   1.000
_cell.length_b   1.000
_cell.length_c   1.000
_cell.angle_alpha   90.00
_cell.angle_beta   90.00
_cell.angle_gamma   90.00
#
_symmetry.space_group_name_H-M   'P 1'
#
loop_
_entity.id
_entity.type
_entity.pdbx_description
1 polymer ?
#
loop_
_entity_poly.entity_id
_entity_poly.type
_entity_poly.pdbx_seq_one_letter_code
_entity_poly.pdbx_strand_id
1 'polypeptide(L)'
;HHRSSAASDVYKRQHKWERLSGLVMLLPHGYEGQGPEHSSARLERFLQLCANENIQVCVPSTPAQIFHLLRQQCKRDLRKPLIVLSPKSLLRNPEAVSSLSELTEGSYKLVLTDDHKKNTKIKTVVMCSGKIYYDLLKKKKEINDEEVAFVRLEQLYPFPYDELENAFILFPKAKEFIWCQEEPMNQGAWFSHRHRIQRVMDRLNIKNVKLISRPAAAAPAVGLNKMHNMQQEVLINEVFNTVDKNGN
;
A
#
# COMPACT_ATOMS: atom_id res chain seq x y z
N HIS A 1 18.83 26.49 -10.76
CA HIS A 1 19.43 25.58 -9.77
C HIS A 1 18.47 24.93 -8.77
N HIS A 2 17.15 25.14 -8.90
CA HIS A 2 16.19 24.63 -7.92
C HIS A 2 14.93 23.99 -8.55
N ARG A 3 15.10 23.22 -9.64
CA ARG A 3 13.92 22.58 -10.28
C ARG A 3 13.24 21.53 -9.41
N SER A 4 13.97 20.86 -8.51
CA SER A 4 13.40 19.95 -7.54
C SER A 4 12.83 20.66 -6.31
N SER A 5 13.22 21.89 -6.03
CA SER A 5 12.74 22.64 -4.87
C SER A 5 11.33 23.18 -5.05
N ALA A 6 10.88 23.50 -6.27
CA ALA A 6 9.55 24.06 -6.50
C ALA A 6 8.43 23.09 -6.08
N ALA A 7 8.49 21.83 -6.52
CA ALA A 7 7.52 20.83 -6.09
C ALA A 7 7.62 20.57 -4.58
N SER A 8 8.87 20.46 -4.07
CA SER A 8 9.14 20.30 -2.64
C SER A 8 8.61 21.48 -1.80
N ASP A 9 8.74 22.70 -2.29
CA ASP A 9 8.23 23.89 -1.63
C ASP A 9 6.71 23.93 -1.60
N VAL A 10 6.05 23.47 -2.66
CA VAL A 10 4.58 23.45 -2.72
C VAL A 10 3.98 22.65 -1.56
N TYR A 11 4.42 21.45 -1.30
CA TYR A 11 3.83 20.63 -0.24
C TYR A 11 4.41 20.90 1.16
N LYS A 12 5.65 21.41 1.27
CA LYS A 12 6.24 21.78 2.56
C LYS A 12 5.69 23.08 3.13
N ARG A 13 5.37 24.03 2.27
CA ARG A 13 5.00 25.40 2.68
C ARG A 13 3.51 25.66 2.76
N GLN A 14 2.67 24.71 2.32
CA GLN A 14 1.22 24.91 2.29
C GLN A 14 0.64 25.24 3.66
N HIS A 15 1.01 24.47 4.69
CA HIS A 15 0.52 24.72 6.04
C HIS A 15 1.04 26.05 6.60
N LYS A 16 2.30 26.37 6.34
CA LYS A 16 2.93 27.60 6.86
C LYS A 16 2.37 28.88 6.24
N TRP A 17 2.04 28.83 4.94
CA TRP A 17 1.64 30.02 4.18
C TRP A 17 0.16 30.01 3.79
N GLU A 18 -0.59 28.99 4.24
CA GLU A 18 -2.02 28.77 3.93
C GLU A 18 -2.34 28.78 2.43
N ARG A 19 -1.35 28.43 1.60
CA ARG A 19 -1.49 28.35 0.15
C ARG A 19 -1.71 26.92 -0.29
N LEU A 20 -2.83 26.68 -0.95
CA LEU A 20 -3.23 25.37 -1.44
C LEU A 20 -2.78 25.13 -2.88
N SER A 21 -2.41 23.92 -3.20
CA SER A 21 -2.09 23.49 -4.55
C SER A 21 -2.75 22.15 -4.86
N GLY A 22 -3.34 22.04 -6.04
CA GLY A 22 -3.90 20.80 -6.58
C GLY A 22 -2.88 19.96 -7.37
N LEU A 23 -1.58 20.14 -7.15
CA LEU A 23 -0.51 19.40 -7.85
C LEU A 23 -0.72 17.89 -7.71
N VAL A 24 -0.60 17.18 -8.82
CA VAL A 24 -0.57 15.70 -8.87
C VAL A 24 0.80 15.26 -9.33
N MET A 25 1.43 14.39 -8.56
CA MET A 25 2.70 13.77 -8.90
C MET A 25 2.48 12.27 -9.10
N LEU A 26 2.59 11.80 -10.34
CA LEU A 26 2.55 10.38 -10.68
C LEU A 26 3.98 9.86 -10.70
N LEU A 27 4.33 9.06 -9.70
CA LEU A 27 5.70 8.62 -9.48
C LEU A 27 5.82 7.12 -9.73
N PRO A 28 6.70 6.66 -10.65
CA PRO A 28 6.92 5.24 -10.85
C PRO A 28 7.55 4.65 -9.60
N HIS A 29 6.89 3.68 -9.01
CA HIS A 29 7.36 2.98 -7.82
C HIS A 29 6.84 1.56 -7.78
N GLY A 30 7.73 0.60 -7.89
CA GLY A 30 7.46 -0.83 -7.80
C GLY A 30 8.77 -1.60 -7.93
N TYR A 31 8.89 -2.70 -7.20
CA TYR A 31 10.03 -3.60 -7.30
C TYR A 31 9.79 -4.56 -8.48
N GLU A 32 10.29 -4.20 -9.65
CA GLU A 32 10.00 -4.89 -10.92
C GLU A 32 11.23 -5.60 -11.52
N GLY A 33 12.37 -5.55 -10.83
CA GLY A 33 13.62 -6.16 -11.30
C GLY A 33 14.26 -5.44 -12.49
N GLN A 34 13.82 -4.22 -12.81
CA GLN A 34 14.24 -3.45 -14.01
C GLN A 34 15.22 -2.31 -13.69
N GLY A 35 15.70 -2.23 -12.46
CA GLY A 35 16.65 -1.21 -12.04
C GLY A 35 16.08 -0.14 -11.11
N PRO A 36 16.92 0.77 -10.62
CA PRO A 36 16.55 1.72 -9.57
C PRO A 36 15.56 2.80 -10.04
N GLU A 37 15.49 3.12 -11.33
CA GLU A 37 14.58 4.14 -11.87
C GLU A 37 13.10 3.78 -11.67
N HIS A 38 12.78 2.50 -11.57
CA HIS A 38 11.42 1.99 -11.36
C HIS A 38 11.02 1.95 -9.88
N SER A 39 11.96 2.12 -8.97
CA SER A 39 11.77 2.08 -7.50
C SER A 39 12.27 3.35 -6.80
N SER A 40 12.62 4.39 -7.55
CA SER A 40 13.34 5.57 -7.05
C SER A 40 12.45 6.66 -6.46
N ALA A 41 11.13 6.51 -6.47
CA ALA A 41 10.22 7.51 -5.90
C ALA A 41 10.43 7.75 -4.40
N ARG A 42 10.92 6.72 -3.67
CA ARG A 42 11.23 6.83 -2.25
C ARG A 42 9.99 7.19 -1.41
N LEU A 43 9.04 6.28 -1.38
CA LEU A 43 7.77 6.39 -0.65
C LEU A 43 7.97 6.89 0.79
N GLU A 44 8.95 6.38 1.49
CA GLU A 44 9.30 6.74 2.86
C GLU A 44 9.63 8.23 3.04
N ARG A 45 10.21 8.88 2.04
CA ARG A 45 10.52 10.32 2.09
C ARG A 45 9.27 11.17 2.04
N PHE A 46 8.30 10.80 1.21
CA PHE A 46 7.02 11.50 1.19
C PHE A 46 6.27 11.31 2.51
N LEU A 47 6.29 10.10 3.06
CA LEU A 47 5.64 9.83 4.34
C LEU A 47 6.30 10.58 5.52
N GLN A 48 7.61 10.82 5.48
CA GLN A 48 8.30 11.68 6.47
C GLN A 48 7.85 13.14 6.41
N LEU A 49 7.38 13.61 5.25
CA LEU A 49 6.94 15.00 5.05
C LEU A 49 5.46 15.20 5.40
N CYS A 50 4.75 14.12 5.74
CA CYS A 50 3.33 14.14 6.06
C CYS A 50 3.06 14.65 7.47
N ALA A 51 2.38 15.78 7.58
CA ALA A 51 1.86 16.33 8.82
C ALA A 51 0.67 17.24 8.54
N ASN A 52 -0.26 17.36 9.49
CA ASN A 52 -1.39 18.29 9.41
C ASN A 52 -2.19 18.18 8.09
N GLU A 53 -2.25 16.98 7.54
CA GLU A 53 -2.89 16.67 6.25
C GLU A 53 -2.41 17.55 5.09
N ASN A 54 -1.13 17.90 5.09
CA ASN A 54 -0.51 18.79 4.11
C ASN A 54 -0.48 18.23 2.68
N ILE A 55 -0.36 16.92 2.53
CA ILE A 55 -0.34 16.19 1.25
C ILE A 55 -1.19 14.93 1.35
N GLN A 56 -1.48 14.31 0.22
CA GLN A 56 -2.08 12.99 0.16
C GLN A 56 -1.09 12.03 -0.51
N VAL A 57 -0.87 10.84 0.06
CA VAL A 57 0.01 9.81 -0.47
C VAL A 57 -0.79 8.55 -0.71
N CYS A 58 -0.85 8.10 -1.97
CA CYS A 58 -1.70 7.00 -2.41
C CYS A 58 -0.94 6.01 -3.28
N VAL A 59 -1.36 4.75 -3.20
CA VAL A 59 -0.84 3.62 -3.99
C VAL A 59 -2.02 2.86 -4.59
N PRO A 60 -2.71 3.43 -5.61
CA PRO A 60 -3.90 2.80 -6.19
C PRO A 60 -3.52 1.49 -6.89
N SER A 61 -4.28 0.43 -6.60
CA SER A 61 -3.97 -0.91 -7.09
C SER A 61 -4.88 -1.38 -8.24
N THR A 62 -5.96 -0.66 -8.55
CA THR A 62 -6.87 -1.01 -9.65
C THR A 62 -7.15 0.19 -10.58
N PRO A 63 -7.60 -0.04 -11.83
CA PRO A 63 -8.02 1.05 -12.74
C PRO A 63 -9.11 1.95 -12.15
N ALA A 64 -10.12 1.41 -11.48
CA ALA A 64 -11.16 2.20 -10.84
C ALA A 64 -10.61 3.09 -9.72
N GLN A 65 -9.66 2.58 -8.93
CA GLN A 65 -9.04 3.35 -7.86
C GLN A 65 -8.25 4.56 -8.39
N ILE A 66 -7.40 4.40 -9.41
CA ILE A 66 -6.67 5.54 -9.99
C ILE A 66 -7.62 6.55 -10.63
N PHE A 67 -8.66 6.08 -11.32
CA PHE A 67 -9.67 6.93 -11.92
C PHE A 67 -10.39 7.79 -10.86
N HIS A 68 -10.91 7.16 -9.82
CA HIS A 68 -11.65 7.87 -8.77
C HIS A 68 -10.75 8.76 -7.92
N LEU A 69 -9.49 8.38 -7.70
CA LEU A 69 -8.51 9.20 -7.01
C LEU A 69 -8.26 10.52 -7.75
N LEU A 70 -8.02 10.45 -9.06
CA LEU A 70 -7.82 11.64 -9.89
C LEU A 70 -9.10 12.48 -10.01
N ARG A 71 -10.25 11.82 -10.18
CA ARG A 71 -11.56 12.49 -10.18
C ARG A 71 -11.82 13.23 -8.87
N GLN A 72 -11.53 12.61 -7.73
CA GLN A 72 -11.65 13.22 -6.41
C GLN A 72 -10.74 14.45 -6.29
N GLN A 73 -9.48 14.36 -6.73
CA GLN A 73 -8.53 15.48 -6.71
C GLN A 73 -9.02 16.68 -7.50
N CYS A 74 -9.72 16.45 -8.61
CA CYS A 74 -10.27 17.53 -9.43
C CYS A 74 -11.55 18.16 -8.83
N LYS A 75 -12.35 17.36 -8.12
CA LYS A 75 -13.70 17.77 -7.68
C LYS A 75 -13.77 18.36 -6.28
N ARG A 76 -12.82 18.03 -5.41
CA ARG A 76 -12.83 18.55 -4.03
C ARG A 76 -12.51 20.04 -3.96
N ASP A 77 -13.15 20.73 -3.05
CA ASP A 77 -12.97 22.17 -2.87
C ASP A 77 -11.60 22.49 -2.26
N LEU A 78 -11.20 21.76 -1.22
CA LEU A 78 -9.90 21.91 -0.57
C LEU A 78 -8.86 21.06 -1.28
N ARG A 79 -8.04 21.66 -2.12
CA ARG A 79 -7.02 20.99 -2.91
C ARG A 79 -5.69 20.92 -2.18
N LYS A 80 -5.18 19.72 -1.98
CA LYS A 80 -3.84 19.45 -1.45
C LYS A 80 -3.04 18.64 -2.47
N PRO A 81 -1.70 18.71 -2.49
CA PRO A 81 -0.90 17.92 -3.41
C PRO A 81 -1.17 16.43 -3.24
N LEU A 82 -1.31 15.74 -4.35
CA LEU A 82 -1.53 14.32 -4.44
C LEU A 82 -0.27 13.63 -4.96
N ILE A 83 0.30 12.76 -4.16
CA ILE A 83 1.44 11.92 -4.52
C ILE A 83 0.92 10.51 -4.79
N VAL A 84 1.02 10.07 -6.04
CA VAL A 84 0.56 8.75 -6.48
C VAL A 84 1.77 7.89 -6.79
N LEU A 85 1.93 6.80 -6.07
CA LEU A 85 2.94 5.77 -6.31
C LEU A 85 2.31 4.73 -7.25
N SER A 86 2.86 4.60 -8.46
CA SER A 86 2.25 3.81 -9.53
C SER A 86 3.29 2.87 -10.14
N PRO A 87 3.22 1.55 -9.87
CA PRO A 87 4.10 0.59 -10.53
C PRO A 87 3.70 0.42 -12.00
N LYS A 88 4.70 0.35 -12.89
CA LYS A 88 4.47 0.23 -14.34
C LYS A 88 3.85 -1.10 -14.75
N SER A 89 4.17 -2.16 -14.03
CA SER A 89 3.64 -3.51 -14.31
C SER A 89 2.13 -3.61 -14.20
N LEU A 90 1.49 -2.82 -13.32
CA LEU A 90 0.02 -2.83 -13.20
C LEU A 90 -0.69 -2.38 -14.47
N LEU A 91 -0.06 -1.54 -15.31
CA LEU A 91 -0.63 -1.12 -16.60
C LEU A 91 -0.85 -2.28 -17.59
N ARG A 92 -0.17 -3.41 -17.37
CA ARG A 92 -0.21 -4.59 -18.24
C ARG A 92 -0.59 -5.87 -17.49
N ASN A 93 -0.93 -5.76 -16.23
CA ASN A 93 -1.32 -6.93 -15.42
C ASN A 93 -2.76 -7.32 -15.77
N PRO A 94 -3.01 -8.54 -16.30
CA PRO A 94 -4.36 -8.99 -16.68
C PRO A 94 -5.30 -9.14 -15.48
N GLU A 95 -4.78 -9.28 -14.26
CA GLU A 95 -5.58 -9.34 -13.02
C GLU A 95 -5.94 -7.94 -12.51
N ALA A 96 -5.22 -6.89 -12.93
CA ALA A 96 -5.49 -5.51 -12.51
C ALA A 96 -6.55 -4.87 -13.43
N VAL A 97 -7.77 -5.35 -13.31
CA VAL A 97 -8.92 -4.89 -14.09
C VAL A 97 -10.01 -4.33 -13.18
N SER A 98 -10.91 -3.55 -13.76
CA SER A 98 -12.10 -3.04 -13.07
C SER A 98 -13.30 -3.16 -14.01
N SER A 99 -14.46 -3.45 -13.44
CA SER A 99 -15.71 -3.44 -14.20
C SER A 99 -16.15 -2.02 -14.58
N LEU A 100 -17.00 -1.90 -15.58
CA LEU A 100 -17.54 -0.60 -15.99
C LEU A 100 -18.37 0.03 -14.84
N SER A 101 -19.10 -0.77 -14.07
CA SER A 101 -19.86 -0.29 -12.90
C SER A 101 -18.96 0.30 -11.83
N GLU A 102 -17.79 -0.28 -11.56
CA GLU A 102 -16.83 0.30 -10.62
C GLU A 102 -16.34 1.69 -11.06
N LEU A 103 -16.26 1.95 -12.38
CA LEU A 103 -15.86 3.26 -12.91
C LEU A 103 -17.02 4.26 -12.90
N THR A 104 -18.26 3.83 -13.16
CA THR A 104 -19.41 4.73 -13.29
C THR A 104 -20.09 5.04 -11.96
N GLU A 105 -20.18 4.08 -11.05
CA GLU A 105 -20.94 4.16 -9.79
C GLU A 105 -20.05 4.22 -8.54
N GLY A 106 -18.74 3.96 -8.72
CA GLY A 106 -17.78 3.87 -7.63
C GLY A 106 -17.28 5.20 -7.07
N SER A 107 -16.42 5.07 -6.07
CA SER A 107 -15.66 6.17 -5.49
C SER A 107 -14.27 5.66 -5.07
N TYR A 108 -13.35 6.59 -4.82
CA TYR A 108 -12.05 6.22 -4.28
C TYR A 108 -12.19 5.64 -2.87
N LYS A 109 -11.68 4.44 -2.66
CA LYS A 109 -11.69 3.75 -1.37
C LYS A 109 -10.29 3.80 -0.77
N LEU A 110 -10.19 4.18 0.50
CA LEU A 110 -8.90 4.34 1.19
C LEU A 110 -8.28 2.99 1.55
N VAL A 111 -9.14 2.00 1.80
CA VAL A 111 -8.78 0.61 2.09
C VAL A 111 -9.65 -0.31 1.25
N LEU A 112 -9.06 -1.33 0.66
CA LEU A 112 -9.78 -2.38 -0.07
C LEU A 112 -9.58 -3.73 0.63
N THR A 113 -10.64 -4.52 0.64
CA THR A 113 -10.59 -5.93 1.02
C THR A 113 -11.43 -6.74 0.04
N ASP A 114 -11.04 -7.98 -0.19
CA ASP A 114 -11.77 -8.89 -1.07
C ASP A 114 -13.01 -9.45 -0.37
N ASP A 115 -13.04 -9.44 0.95
CA ASP A 115 -14.21 -9.83 1.75
C ASP A 115 -15.10 -8.62 2.07
N HIS A 116 -16.40 -8.76 1.83
CA HIS A 116 -17.42 -7.74 2.12
C HIS A 116 -18.33 -8.11 3.30
N LYS A 117 -18.12 -9.30 3.87
CA LYS A 117 -18.88 -9.84 5.02
C LYS A 117 -17.90 -10.46 6.01
N LYS A 118 -18.37 -10.63 7.26
CA LYS A 118 -17.58 -11.34 8.28
C LYS A 118 -17.21 -12.74 7.82
N ASN A 119 -15.89 -13.00 7.81
CA ASN A 119 -15.33 -14.29 7.42
C ASN A 119 -14.62 -14.93 8.62
N THR A 120 -15.20 -15.99 9.17
CA THR A 120 -14.67 -16.70 10.33
C THR A 120 -13.64 -17.78 9.98
N LYS A 121 -13.41 -18.06 8.70
CA LYS A 121 -12.38 -18.99 8.25
C LYS A 121 -10.99 -18.36 8.29
N ILE A 122 -10.93 -17.03 8.15
CA ILE A 122 -9.66 -16.31 8.08
C ILE A 122 -8.92 -16.37 9.41
N LYS A 123 -7.69 -16.83 9.37
CA LYS A 123 -6.76 -16.90 10.50
C LYS A 123 -5.67 -15.84 10.42
N THR A 124 -5.30 -15.42 9.21
CA THR A 124 -4.23 -14.46 8.94
C THR A 124 -4.74 -13.32 8.06
N VAL A 125 -4.51 -12.09 8.50
CA VAL A 125 -4.79 -10.88 7.72
C VAL A 125 -3.48 -10.28 7.25
N VAL A 126 -3.32 -10.15 5.94
CA VAL A 126 -2.13 -9.56 5.31
C VAL A 126 -2.47 -8.19 4.76
N MET A 127 -1.91 -7.16 5.37
CA MET A 127 -1.97 -5.79 4.88
C MET A 127 -0.85 -5.54 3.88
N CYS A 128 -1.15 -4.87 2.80
CA CYS A 128 -0.15 -4.49 1.80
C CYS A 128 -0.56 -3.23 1.03
N SER A 129 0.31 -2.74 0.17
CA SER A 129 0.06 -1.62 -0.75
C SER A 129 0.66 -1.92 -2.13
N GLY A 130 -0.04 -1.55 -3.19
CA GLY A 130 0.46 -1.64 -4.56
C GLY A 130 0.48 -3.05 -5.14
N LYS A 131 1.44 -3.31 -6.04
CA LYS A 131 1.44 -4.51 -6.89
C LYS A 131 1.68 -5.83 -6.16
N ILE A 132 2.32 -5.83 -4.99
CA ILE A 132 2.58 -7.05 -4.20
C ILE A 132 1.29 -7.84 -3.93
N TYR A 133 0.16 -7.16 -3.84
CA TYR A 133 -1.14 -7.80 -3.72
C TYR A 133 -1.38 -8.87 -4.79
N TYR A 134 -1.03 -8.59 -6.04
CA TYR A 134 -1.27 -9.52 -7.14
C TYR A 134 -0.36 -10.73 -7.09
N ASP A 135 0.88 -10.57 -6.64
CA ASP A 135 1.81 -11.68 -6.45
C ASP A 135 1.33 -12.59 -5.31
N LEU A 136 0.85 -12.00 -4.21
CA LEU A 136 0.24 -12.72 -3.09
C LEU A 136 -1.06 -13.42 -3.50
N LEU A 137 -1.93 -12.74 -4.26
CA LEU A 137 -3.17 -13.31 -4.76
C LEU A 137 -2.93 -14.51 -5.68
N LYS A 138 -1.94 -14.41 -6.56
CA LYS A 138 -1.52 -15.51 -7.43
C LYS A 138 -1.10 -16.71 -6.61
N LYS A 139 -0.22 -16.51 -5.61
CA LYS A 139 0.25 -17.60 -4.73
C LYS A 139 -0.91 -18.21 -3.95
N LYS A 140 -1.80 -17.39 -3.38
CA LYS A 140 -3.00 -17.86 -2.67
C LYS A 140 -3.85 -18.79 -3.55
N LYS A 141 -4.08 -18.41 -4.82
CA LYS A 141 -4.82 -19.22 -5.80
C LYS A 141 -4.08 -20.55 -6.11
N GLU A 142 -2.75 -20.51 -6.27
CA GLU A 142 -1.94 -21.68 -6.57
C GLU A 142 -2.00 -22.75 -5.48
N ILE A 143 -2.00 -22.33 -4.21
CA ILE A 143 -2.04 -23.27 -3.06
C ILE A 143 -3.46 -23.52 -2.54
N ASN A 144 -4.49 -22.91 -3.14
CA ASN A 144 -5.89 -22.98 -2.72
C ASN A 144 -6.09 -22.60 -1.24
N ASP A 145 -5.39 -21.57 -0.76
CA ASP A 145 -5.51 -21.10 0.62
C ASP A 145 -6.85 -20.38 0.84
N GLU A 146 -7.57 -20.75 1.90
CA GLU A 146 -8.84 -20.12 2.32
C GLU A 146 -8.73 -19.40 3.68
N GLU A 147 -7.55 -19.40 4.31
CA GLU A 147 -7.36 -18.88 5.67
C GLU A 147 -6.66 -17.52 5.72
N VAL A 148 -6.15 -17.04 4.58
CA VAL A 148 -5.50 -15.73 4.43
C VAL A 148 -6.46 -14.74 3.77
N ALA A 149 -6.63 -13.56 4.37
CA ALA A 149 -7.31 -12.42 3.76
C ALA A 149 -6.34 -11.28 3.47
N PHE A 150 -6.60 -10.54 2.39
CA PHE A 150 -5.82 -9.37 2.04
C PHE A 150 -6.57 -8.08 2.35
N VAL A 151 -5.86 -7.11 2.93
CA VAL A 151 -6.32 -5.74 3.18
C VAL A 151 -5.32 -4.79 2.51
N ARG A 152 -5.77 -4.12 1.44
CA ARG A 152 -4.94 -3.19 0.68
C ARG A 152 -5.12 -1.76 1.19
N LEU A 153 -4.04 -1.12 1.61
CA LEU A 153 -4.04 0.30 1.89
C LEU A 153 -3.78 1.06 0.59
N GLU A 154 -4.82 1.63 0.02
CA GLU A 154 -4.75 2.43 -1.21
C GLU A 154 -4.30 3.87 -0.90
N GLN A 155 -4.64 4.35 0.30
CA GLN A 155 -4.15 5.62 0.83
C GLN A 155 -3.27 5.39 2.06
N LEU A 156 -2.05 5.89 2.01
CA LEU A 156 -1.09 5.83 3.11
C LEU A 156 -1.16 7.09 3.98
N TYR A 157 -1.48 8.24 3.39
CA TYR A 157 -1.65 9.46 4.16
C TYR A 157 -2.70 10.39 3.50
N PRO A 158 -3.59 11.05 4.25
CA PRO A 158 -3.88 10.80 5.68
C PRO A 158 -4.19 9.33 5.96
N PHE A 159 -3.78 8.83 7.14
CA PHE A 159 -3.92 7.42 7.45
C PHE A 159 -5.39 7.04 7.69
N PRO A 160 -5.92 5.99 7.04
CA PRO A 160 -7.34 5.61 7.08
C PRO A 160 -7.65 4.73 8.31
N TYR A 161 -7.70 5.35 9.50
CA TYR A 161 -7.89 4.63 10.75
C TYR A 161 -9.20 3.84 10.80
N ASP A 162 -10.29 4.49 10.46
CA ASP A 162 -11.64 3.92 10.61
C ASP A 162 -11.92 2.86 9.53
N GLU A 163 -11.44 3.09 8.30
CA GLU A 163 -11.57 2.11 7.21
C GLU A 163 -10.73 0.85 7.49
N LEU A 164 -9.55 1.01 8.07
CA LEU A 164 -8.73 -0.12 8.46
C LEU A 164 -9.34 -0.90 9.63
N GLU A 165 -9.89 -0.20 10.62
CA GLU A 165 -10.62 -0.80 11.73
C GLU A 165 -11.83 -1.60 11.22
N ASN A 166 -12.62 -1.01 10.32
CA ASN A 166 -13.77 -1.68 9.69
C ASN A 166 -13.35 -2.93 8.89
N ALA A 167 -12.20 -2.88 8.20
CA ALA A 167 -11.66 -4.04 7.50
C ALA A 167 -11.28 -5.17 8.47
N PHE A 168 -10.67 -4.87 9.62
CA PHE A 168 -10.28 -5.89 10.61
C PHE A 168 -11.47 -6.56 11.28
N ILE A 169 -12.58 -5.82 11.52
CA ILE A 169 -13.82 -6.36 12.10
C ILE A 169 -14.42 -7.46 11.23
N LEU A 170 -14.10 -7.52 9.93
CA LEU A 170 -14.54 -8.59 9.04
C LEU A 170 -13.90 -9.95 9.38
N PHE A 171 -12.79 -9.97 10.11
CA PHE A 171 -12.00 -11.16 10.40
C PHE A 171 -11.92 -11.47 11.91
N PRO A 172 -13.04 -11.77 12.59
CA PRO A 172 -13.10 -11.86 14.04
C PRO A 172 -12.31 -13.03 14.65
N LYS A 173 -11.89 -14.00 13.84
CA LYS A 173 -11.07 -15.14 14.26
C LYS A 173 -9.62 -15.06 13.81
N ALA A 174 -9.24 -13.99 13.16
CA ALA A 174 -7.84 -13.78 12.75
C ALA A 174 -6.94 -13.64 13.98
N LYS A 175 -5.85 -14.37 13.99
CA LYS A 175 -4.85 -14.39 15.08
C LYS A 175 -3.55 -13.70 14.68
N GLU A 176 -3.25 -13.68 13.38
CA GLU A 176 -2.05 -13.08 12.82
C GLU A 176 -2.40 -11.90 11.93
N PHE A 177 -1.65 -10.82 12.11
CA PHE A 177 -1.73 -9.60 11.32
C PHE A 177 -0.36 -9.26 10.80
N ILE A 178 -0.22 -9.18 9.48
CA ILE A 178 1.04 -9.02 8.77
C ILE A 178 0.99 -7.75 7.95
N TRP A 179 2.02 -6.92 8.05
CA TRP A 179 2.34 -5.93 7.03
C TRP A 179 3.32 -6.55 6.05
N CYS A 180 2.93 -6.66 4.78
CA CYS A 180 3.77 -7.18 3.70
C CYS A 180 4.10 -6.07 2.73
N GLN A 181 5.39 -5.81 2.49
CA GLN A 181 5.86 -4.80 1.54
C GLN A 181 7.01 -5.36 0.68
N GLU A 182 7.09 -4.90 -0.56
CA GLU A 182 8.17 -5.29 -1.49
C GLU A 182 9.48 -4.60 -1.17
N GLU A 183 9.40 -3.42 -0.61
CA GLU A 183 10.53 -2.60 -0.26
C GLU A 183 11.35 -3.26 0.86
N PRO A 184 12.67 -2.99 0.91
CA PRO A 184 13.48 -3.37 2.04
C PRO A 184 12.92 -2.85 3.38
N MET A 185 13.22 -3.54 4.47
CA MET A 185 12.72 -3.22 5.80
C MET A 185 12.92 -1.74 6.19
N ASN A 186 14.03 -1.15 5.79
CA ASN A 186 14.38 0.25 6.10
C ASN A 186 13.76 1.28 5.12
N GLN A 187 13.01 0.82 4.13
CA GLN A 187 12.32 1.63 3.12
C GLN A 187 10.81 1.36 3.17
N GLY A 188 10.05 1.98 2.25
CA GLY A 188 8.61 1.77 2.17
C GLY A 188 7.83 2.40 3.32
N ALA A 189 6.68 1.82 3.64
CA ALA A 189 5.73 2.41 4.59
C ALA A 189 5.91 1.95 6.05
N TRP A 190 6.63 0.86 6.30
CA TRP A 190 6.66 0.20 7.61
C TRP A 190 6.95 1.15 8.77
N PHE A 191 8.06 1.88 8.74
CA PHE A 191 8.45 2.72 9.87
C PHE A 191 7.50 3.88 10.15
N SER A 192 6.83 4.40 9.13
CA SER A 192 5.83 5.45 9.28
C SER A 192 4.44 4.94 9.64
N HIS A 193 4.16 3.64 9.41
CA HIS A 193 2.81 3.09 9.54
C HIS A 193 2.65 2.10 10.71
N ARG A 194 3.71 1.40 11.14
CA ARG A 194 3.59 0.38 12.19
C ARG A 194 2.87 0.88 13.45
N HIS A 195 3.19 2.09 13.92
CA HIS A 195 2.55 2.66 15.11
C HIS A 195 1.08 3.07 14.86
N ARG A 196 0.73 3.42 13.62
CA ARG A 196 -0.64 3.78 13.23
C ARG A 196 -1.50 2.52 13.11
N ILE A 197 -0.97 1.47 12.49
CA ILE A 197 -1.60 0.15 12.42
C ILE A 197 -1.78 -0.40 13.83
N GLN A 198 -0.74 -0.34 14.68
CA GLN A 198 -0.82 -0.81 16.05
C GLN A 198 -1.91 -0.07 16.84
N ARG A 199 -2.06 1.24 16.65
CA ARG A 199 -3.14 2.02 17.27
C ARG A 199 -4.54 1.53 16.88
N VAL A 200 -4.75 1.09 15.64
CA VAL A 200 -6.02 0.46 15.22
C VAL A 200 -6.18 -0.91 15.89
N MET A 201 -5.11 -1.70 15.92
CA MET A 201 -5.11 -3.03 16.54
C MET A 201 -5.40 -2.96 18.05
N ASP A 202 -4.83 -1.97 18.74
CA ASP A 202 -5.06 -1.76 20.17
C ASP A 202 -6.54 -1.48 20.48
N ARG A 203 -7.26 -0.76 19.62
CA ARG A 203 -8.71 -0.53 19.77
C ARG A 203 -9.52 -1.83 19.69
N LEU A 204 -9.01 -2.81 18.97
CA LEU A 204 -9.64 -4.12 18.76
C LEU A 204 -9.07 -5.22 19.67
N ASN A 205 -8.18 -4.87 20.60
CA ASN A 205 -7.44 -5.81 21.47
C ASN A 205 -6.65 -6.87 20.69
N ILE A 206 -6.15 -6.51 19.51
CA ILE A 206 -5.26 -7.34 18.69
C ILE A 206 -3.82 -7.04 19.09
N LYS A 207 -3.00 -8.10 19.29
CA LYS A 207 -1.66 -7.94 19.88
C LYS A 207 -0.70 -7.14 18.98
N ASN A 208 0.01 -7.77 18.09
CA ASN A 208 1.09 -7.13 17.34
C ASN A 208 0.98 -7.40 15.84
N VAL A 209 1.41 -6.42 15.04
CA VAL A 209 1.62 -6.60 13.59
C VAL A 209 3.02 -7.15 13.33
N LYS A 210 3.11 -8.18 12.48
CA LYS A 210 4.37 -8.73 11.98
C LYS A 210 4.76 -8.03 10.68
N LEU A 211 6.06 -7.78 10.48
CA LEU A 211 6.59 -7.33 9.21
C LEU A 211 7.09 -8.51 8.38
N ILE A 212 6.71 -8.53 7.10
CA ILE A 212 7.35 -9.34 6.06
C ILE A 212 7.82 -8.39 4.96
N SER A 213 9.12 -8.39 4.68
CA SER A 213 9.76 -7.47 3.75
C SER A 213 11.09 -8.03 3.25
N ARG A 214 11.66 -7.40 2.24
CA ARG A 214 13.06 -7.68 1.89
C ARG A 214 14.01 -7.27 3.02
N PRO A 215 15.21 -7.88 3.12
CA PRO A 215 16.25 -7.42 4.03
C PRO A 215 16.57 -5.94 3.83
N ALA A 216 17.05 -5.27 4.88
CA ALA A 216 17.47 -3.88 4.79
C ALA A 216 18.52 -3.68 3.69
N ALA A 217 18.36 -2.64 2.88
CA ALA A 217 19.24 -2.31 1.77
C ALA A 217 19.40 -0.80 1.61
N ALA A 218 20.60 -0.38 1.21
CA ALA A 218 20.87 1.03 0.90
C ALA A 218 20.32 1.42 -0.49
N ALA A 219 20.34 0.47 -1.44
CA ALA A 219 19.82 0.68 -2.79
C ALA A 219 18.31 0.46 -2.88
N PRO A 220 17.60 1.17 -3.79
CA PRO A 220 16.16 0.99 -4.02
C PRO A 220 15.84 -0.21 -4.91
N ALA A 221 16.84 -0.92 -5.41
CA ALA A 221 16.67 -2.11 -6.24
C ALA A 221 17.93 -2.98 -6.16
N VAL A 222 17.77 -4.27 -6.39
CA VAL A 222 18.89 -5.21 -6.54
C VAL A 222 19.47 -5.15 -7.95
N GLY A 223 20.77 -5.39 -8.09
CA GLY A 223 21.49 -5.25 -9.36
C GLY A 223 21.19 -6.35 -10.39
N LEU A 224 20.69 -7.50 -9.97
CA LEU A 224 20.45 -8.66 -10.82
C LEU A 224 19.00 -9.12 -10.75
N ASN A 225 18.37 -9.36 -11.90
CA ASN A 225 17.00 -9.85 -11.98
C ASN A 225 16.81 -11.22 -11.28
N LYS A 226 17.80 -12.11 -11.37
CA LYS A 226 17.77 -13.40 -10.65
C LYS A 226 17.66 -13.20 -9.13
N MET A 227 18.40 -12.23 -8.58
CA MET A 227 18.35 -11.90 -7.16
C MET A 227 16.99 -11.30 -6.78
N HIS A 228 16.45 -10.44 -7.64
CA HIS A 228 15.11 -9.87 -7.47
C HIS A 228 14.05 -10.97 -7.35
N ASN A 229 14.02 -11.91 -8.31
CA ASN A 229 13.05 -13.00 -8.34
C ASN A 229 13.18 -13.91 -7.11
N MET A 230 14.40 -14.27 -6.73
CA MET A 230 14.64 -15.08 -5.53
C MET A 230 14.12 -14.39 -4.26
N GLN A 231 14.41 -13.10 -4.09
CA GLN A 231 13.93 -12.35 -2.92
C GLN A 231 12.41 -12.18 -2.92
N GLN A 232 11.79 -12.01 -4.09
CA GLN A 232 10.34 -11.91 -4.22
C GLN A 232 9.67 -13.23 -3.84
N GLU A 233 10.21 -14.36 -4.31
CA GLU A 233 9.72 -15.68 -3.98
C GLU A 233 9.83 -15.99 -2.48
N VAL A 234 10.97 -15.67 -1.87
CA VAL A 234 11.18 -15.85 -0.42
C VAL A 234 10.15 -15.03 0.37
N LEU A 235 9.95 -13.76 0.00
CA LEU A 235 9.00 -12.87 0.65
C LEU A 235 7.56 -13.41 0.56
N ILE A 236 7.14 -13.85 -0.63
CA ILE A 236 5.79 -14.39 -0.85
C ILE A 236 5.61 -15.68 -0.05
N ASN A 237 6.56 -16.60 -0.12
CA ASN A 237 6.49 -17.86 0.61
C ASN A 237 6.49 -17.65 2.13
N GLU A 238 7.18 -16.64 2.65
CA GLU A 238 7.17 -16.32 4.08
C GLU A 238 5.77 -15.96 4.58
N VAL A 239 4.96 -15.26 3.77
CA VAL A 239 3.57 -14.91 4.11
C VAL A 239 2.74 -16.17 4.37
N PHE A 240 2.86 -17.20 3.53
CA PHE A 240 2.06 -18.42 3.64
C PHE A 240 2.67 -19.46 4.59
N ASN A 241 3.99 -19.50 4.76
CA ASN A 241 4.65 -20.40 5.72
C ASN A 241 4.40 -20.02 7.19
N THR A 242 4.00 -18.79 7.49
CA THR A 242 3.58 -18.40 8.84
C THR A 242 2.23 -19.02 9.21
N VAL A 243 1.39 -19.35 8.23
CA VAL A 243 0.10 -20.02 8.43
C VAL A 243 0.28 -21.47 8.87
N ASP A 244 1.27 -22.19 8.28
CA ASP A 244 1.50 -23.60 8.55
C ASP A 244 2.10 -23.89 9.94
N LYS A 245 2.79 -22.91 10.55
CA LYS A 245 3.46 -23.11 11.86
C LYS A 245 2.55 -23.05 13.08
N ASN A 246 1.32 -22.57 12.93
CA ASN A 246 0.35 -22.47 14.02
C ASN A 246 -0.75 -23.54 13.96
N GLY A 247 -0.60 -24.55 13.13
CA GLY A 247 -1.53 -25.67 12.96
C GLY A 247 -1.17 -26.94 13.73
N ASN A 248 -0.13 -26.90 14.58
CA ASN A 248 0.24 -28.00 15.50
C ASN A 248 0.19 -27.55 16.95
#